data_65aed1379cb5c28066ead53a11c9b249
#
_entry.id   65aed1379cb5c28066ead53a11c9b249
#
_cell.length_a   1.000
_cell.length_b   1.000
_cell.length_c   1.000
_cell.angle_alpha   90.00
_cell.angle_beta   90.00
_cell.angle_gamma   90.00
#
_symmetry.space_group_name_H-M   'P 1'
#
loop_
_entity.id
_entity.type
_entity.pdbx_description
1 polymer ?
#
loop_
_entity_poly.entity_id
_entity_poly.type
_entity_poly.pdbx_seq_one_letter_code
_entity_poly.pdbx_strand_id
1 'polypeptide(L)'
;MSEKMDALPDIEQIHAAAARIAPHARVTPVMCSAVLDALTGAELYFKCEHLQRGGAFKFRGACNAVWSLTDEEAAKGVVTHSSGNHGAALALAARTRGIAAHVVVPAGAVRSKVAAIRTYGATVHECAPTQAARDAMAADIGQRTGARMVHPFTDPAVIAGQGTAALELIREVGGLDIIVTPVGGGGLVSGSALAVAGSGQRIHVIGAEPSGAADAYESLRRGSRVLEIVPDTICDGLRATIGQPNFELLRAHDVQVLLVDDAETMAAMRLVWERLKILIEPSCATVLAAVLRHREVFAGHRVGLVLSGGNVDLDEIRFATGASR
;
A
#
# COMPACT_ATOMS: atom_id res chain seq x y z
N MET A 1 -9.66 21.29 17.75
CA MET A 1 -9.18 20.26 18.69
C MET A 1 -7.92 19.69 18.09
N SER A 2 -6.76 19.89 18.77
CA SER A 2 -5.48 19.32 18.31
C SER A 2 -5.59 17.80 18.37
N GLU A 3 -5.57 17.12 17.21
CA GLU A 3 -5.30 15.70 17.17
C GLU A 3 -3.96 15.48 17.88
N LYS A 4 -4.00 14.71 18.97
CA LYS A 4 -2.77 14.15 19.51
C LYS A 4 -2.19 13.32 18.37
N MET A 5 -1.11 13.80 17.75
CA MET A 5 -0.32 12.97 16.85
C MET A 5 0.16 11.79 17.69
N ASP A 6 -0.41 10.61 17.41
CA ASP A 6 0.16 9.37 17.91
C ASP A 6 1.62 9.34 17.51
N ALA A 7 2.51 8.89 18.39
CA ALA A 7 3.93 8.84 18.09
C ALA A 7 4.15 8.02 16.81
N LEU A 8 4.99 8.55 15.91
CA LEU A 8 5.36 7.83 14.68
C LEU A 8 5.96 6.46 15.05
N PRO A 9 5.63 5.40 14.28
CA PRO A 9 6.20 4.09 14.56
C PRO A 9 7.71 4.08 14.28
N ASP A 10 8.40 3.18 14.94
CA ASP A 10 9.82 2.89 14.76
C ASP A 10 10.06 1.43 14.35
N ILE A 11 11.31 1.00 14.28
CA ILE A 11 11.67 -0.36 13.89
C ILE A 11 11.19 -1.40 14.93
N GLU A 12 11.17 -1.06 16.21
CA GLU A 12 10.73 -1.98 17.27
C GLU A 12 9.25 -2.31 17.09
N GLN A 13 8.45 -1.32 16.69
CA GLN A 13 7.04 -1.54 16.39
C GLN A 13 6.83 -2.36 15.11
N ILE A 14 7.75 -2.28 14.12
CA ILE A 14 7.72 -3.18 12.96
C ILE A 14 8.06 -4.62 13.37
N HIS A 15 9.06 -4.82 14.23
CA HIS A 15 9.39 -6.15 14.76
C HIS A 15 8.23 -6.73 15.59
N ALA A 16 7.62 -5.92 16.44
CA ALA A 16 6.44 -6.32 17.20
C ALA A 16 5.24 -6.64 16.27
N ALA A 17 5.05 -5.85 15.21
CA ALA A 17 4.05 -6.12 14.18
C ALA A 17 4.33 -7.44 13.46
N ALA A 18 5.58 -7.70 13.05
CA ALA A 18 5.96 -8.95 12.38
C ALA A 18 5.66 -10.17 13.26
N ALA A 19 6.00 -10.12 14.54
CA ALA A 19 5.67 -11.18 15.50
C ALA A 19 4.15 -11.36 15.67
N ARG A 20 3.42 -10.26 15.78
CA ARG A 20 1.96 -10.27 15.99
C ARG A 20 1.20 -10.83 14.81
N ILE A 21 1.58 -10.48 13.57
CA ILE A 21 0.87 -10.93 12.37
C ILE A 21 1.32 -12.30 11.86
N ALA A 22 2.45 -12.83 12.32
CA ALA A 22 3.02 -14.11 11.86
C ALA A 22 2.01 -15.28 11.82
N PRO A 23 1.10 -15.46 12.81
CA PRO A 23 0.10 -16.53 12.76
C PRO A 23 -1.03 -16.28 11.75
N HIS A 24 -1.16 -15.07 11.23
CA HIS A 24 -2.33 -14.61 10.48
C HIS A 24 -2.02 -14.19 9.04
N ALA A 25 -0.88 -13.55 8.81
CA ALA A 25 -0.42 -13.12 7.49
C ALA A 25 0.45 -14.21 6.83
N ARG A 26 0.57 -14.13 5.51
CA ARG A 26 1.48 -15.00 4.75
C ARG A 26 2.86 -14.37 4.67
N VAL A 27 3.90 -15.16 4.79
CA VAL A 27 5.21 -14.79 4.26
C VAL A 27 5.11 -14.96 2.74
N THR A 28 5.09 -13.85 2.01
CA THR A 28 4.93 -13.89 0.55
C THR A 28 6.28 -14.16 -0.12
N PRO A 29 6.32 -14.90 -1.24
CA PRO A 29 7.57 -15.23 -1.90
C PRO A 29 8.23 -14.02 -2.57
N VAL A 30 9.53 -14.14 -2.83
CA VAL A 30 10.29 -13.26 -3.73
C VAL A 30 10.50 -14.00 -5.05
N MET A 31 10.21 -13.33 -6.16
CA MET A 31 10.43 -13.84 -7.51
C MET A 31 11.52 -13.03 -8.22
N CYS A 32 12.20 -13.65 -9.18
CA CYS A 32 13.20 -13.02 -10.04
C CYS A 32 12.91 -13.32 -11.51
N SER A 33 13.47 -12.52 -12.43
CA SER A 33 13.35 -12.75 -13.86
C SER A 33 14.57 -12.27 -14.62
N ALA A 34 15.39 -13.19 -15.10
CA ALA A 34 16.57 -12.86 -15.91
C ALA A 34 16.23 -12.02 -17.16
N VAL A 35 15.02 -12.15 -17.71
CA VAL A 35 14.56 -11.33 -18.83
C VAL A 35 14.34 -9.88 -18.42
N LEU A 36 13.74 -9.65 -17.25
CA LEU A 36 13.52 -8.30 -16.74
C LEU A 36 14.84 -7.68 -16.25
N ASP A 37 15.75 -8.48 -15.68
CA ASP A 37 17.09 -8.04 -15.29
C ASP A 37 17.85 -7.53 -16.52
N ALA A 38 17.89 -8.34 -17.60
CA ALA A 38 18.55 -7.94 -18.86
C ALA A 38 17.91 -6.70 -19.49
N LEU A 39 16.57 -6.54 -19.38
CA LEU A 39 15.86 -5.39 -19.90
C LEU A 39 16.17 -4.09 -19.15
N THR A 40 16.39 -4.18 -17.84
CA THR A 40 16.58 -3.01 -16.95
C THR A 40 18.05 -2.71 -16.67
N GLY A 41 18.92 -3.71 -16.78
CA GLY A 41 20.31 -3.63 -16.37
C GLY A 41 20.51 -3.71 -14.84
N ALA A 42 19.46 -4.11 -14.09
CA ALA A 42 19.45 -4.25 -12.64
C ALA A 42 19.12 -5.70 -12.25
N GLU A 43 19.47 -6.13 -11.05
CA GLU A 43 19.00 -7.41 -10.48
C GLU A 43 17.69 -7.16 -9.72
N LEU A 44 16.56 -7.68 -10.22
CA LEU A 44 15.24 -7.40 -9.70
C LEU A 44 14.70 -8.53 -8.82
N TYR A 45 14.22 -8.15 -7.63
CA TYR A 45 13.65 -9.05 -6.63
C TYR A 45 12.22 -8.60 -6.32
N PHE A 46 11.23 -9.35 -6.76
CA PHE A 46 9.80 -9.01 -6.68
C PHE A 46 9.16 -9.61 -5.43
N LYS A 47 8.92 -8.81 -4.40
CA LYS A 47 8.15 -9.21 -3.20
C LYS A 47 6.67 -9.30 -3.53
N CYS A 48 6.12 -10.51 -3.55
CA CYS A 48 4.81 -10.82 -4.14
C CYS A 48 3.63 -10.58 -3.19
N GLU A 49 3.40 -9.32 -2.76
CA GLU A 49 2.30 -8.96 -1.85
C GLU A 49 0.89 -9.11 -2.47
N HIS A 50 0.77 -9.26 -3.79
CA HIS A 50 -0.48 -9.67 -4.45
C HIS A 50 -0.92 -11.08 -4.05
N LEU A 51 -0.03 -11.92 -3.53
CA LEU A 51 -0.34 -13.25 -2.97
C LEU A 51 -0.67 -13.21 -1.47
N GLN A 52 -0.63 -12.06 -0.83
CA GLN A 52 -1.05 -11.89 0.57
C GLN A 52 -2.55 -12.17 0.70
N ARG A 53 -3.03 -12.45 1.92
CA ARG A 53 -4.47 -12.60 2.20
C ARG A 53 -5.23 -11.34 1.77
N GLY A 54 -6.38 -11.53 1.14
CA GLY A 54 -7.13 -10.43 0.55
C GLY A 54 -6.52 -9.84 -0.73
N GLY A 55 -5.46 -10.46 -1.29
CA GLY A 55 -4.88 -10.10 -2.58
C GLY A 55 -4.02 -8.83 -2.57
N ALA A 56 -3.61 -8.31 -1.41
CA ALA A 56 -2.79 -7.10 -1.30
C ALA A 56 -2.07 -6.98 0.05
N PHE A 57 -0.95 -6.25 0.07
CA PHE A 57 -0.15 -5.94 1.27
C PHE A 57 -0.97 -5.35 2.43
N LYS A 58 -2.10 -4.73 2.12
CA LYS A 58 -2.97 -4.04 3.09
C LYS A 58 -3.40 -4.93 4.24
N PHE A 59 -3.44 -6.25 4.04
CA PHE A 59 -3.77 -7.19 5.11
C PHE A 59 -2.75 -7.14 6.26
N ARG A 60 -1.48 -6.87 6.01
CA ARG A 60 -0.44 -6.77 7.04
C ARG A 60 -0.76 -5.68 8.06
N GLY A 61 -0.98 -4.45 7.57
CA GLY A 61 -1.32 -3.31 8.44
C GLY A 61 -2.69 -3.45 9.10
N ALA A 62 -3.70 -3.91 8.37
CA ALA A 62 -5.02 -4.17 8.92
C ALA A 62 -4.98 -5.25 10.01
N CYS A 63 -4.25 -6.33 9.78
CA CYS A 63 -4.03 -7.41 10.73
C CYS A 63 -3.31 -6.88 11.98
N ASN A 64 -2.22 -6.12 11.82
CA ASN A 64 -1.50 -5.56 12.95
C ASN A 64 -2.40 -4.62 13.78
N ALA A 65 -3.14 -3.73 13.14
CA ALA A 65 -4.06 -2.82 13.83
C ALA A 65 -5.16 -3.58 14.59
N VAL A 66 -5.75 -4.61 13.98
CA VAL A 66 -6.79 -5.42 14.62
C VAL A 66 -6.23 -6.23 15.79
N TRP A 67 -5.08 -6.86 15.61
CA TRP A 67 -4.50 -7.74 16.65
C TRP A 67 -3.69 -6.98 17.73
N SER A 68 -3.49 -5.66 17.57
CA SER A 68 -2.93 -4.81 18.63
C SER A 68 -3.97 -4.32 19.65
N LEU A 69 -5.26 -4.47 19.36
CA LEU A 69 -6.35 -4.07 20.26
C LEU A 69 -6.36 -4.95 21.51
N THR A 70 -6.68 -4.35 22.65
CA THR A 70 -7.08 -5.12 23.84
C THR A 70 -8.38 -5.87 23.58
N ASP A 71 -8.74 -6.84 24.42
CA ASP A 71 -10.01 -7.55 24.23
C ASP A 71 -11.22 -6.63 24.46
N GLU A 72 -11.09 -5.63 25.34
CA GLU A 72 -12.13 -4.62 25.57
C GLU A 72 -12.34 -3.72 24.34
N GLU A 73 -11.26 -3.27 23.68
CA GLU A 73 -11.34 -2.50 22.44
C GLU A 73 -11.88 -3.35 21.30
N ALA A 74 -11.39 -4.59 21.18
CA ALA A 74 -11.80 -5.53 20.15
C ALA A 74 -13.30 -5.86 20.22
N ALA A 75 -13.87 -5.97 21.43
CA ALA A 75 -15.30 -6.19 21.61
C ALA A 75 -16.19 -5.09 21.01
N LYS A 76 -15.65 -3.86 20.88
CA LYS A 76 -16.34 -2.72 20.26
C LYS A 76 -16.20 -2.70 18.72
N GLY A 77 -15.28 -3.51 18.18
CA GLY A 77 -15.02 -3.62 16.74
C GLY A 77 -14.15 -2.51 16.18
N VAL A 78 -14.09 -2.46 14.84
CA VAL A 78 -13.27 -1.51 14.09
C VAL A 78 -14.09 -0.80 13.00
N VAL A 79 -13.67 0.42 12.63
CA VAL A 79 -14.27 1.19 11.53
C VAL A 79 -13.18 1.76 10.64
N THR A 80 -13.44 1.84 9.33
CA THR A 80 -12.58 2.54 8.36
C THR A 80 -13.41 3.16 7.23
N HIS A 81 -12.78 4.06 6.46
CA HIS A 81 -13.33 4.61 5.23
C HIS A 81 -12.46 4.19 4.03
N SER A 82 -12.77 3.07 3.41
CA SER A 82 -12.06 2.61 2.21
C SER A 82 -12.91 1.62 1.43
N SER A 83 -13.18 1.91 0.16
CA SER A 83 -13.86 0.99 -0.74
C SER A 83 -12.93 -0.02 -1.45
N GLY A 84 -11.60 0.10 -1.25
CA GLY A 84 -10.59 -0.72 -1.93
C GLY A 84 -9.91 -1.75 -1.03
N ASN A 85 -8.65 -2.03 -1.33
CA ASN A 85 -7.83 -3.06 -0.67
C ASN A 85 -7.78 -2.94 0.86
N HIS A 86 -7.79 -1.71 1.42
CA HIS A 86 -7.76 -1.55 2.88
C HIS A 86 -9.09 -1.94 3.53
N GLY A 87 -10.23 -1.52 2.97
CA GLY A 87 -11.55 -1.91 3.50
C GLY A 87 -11.73 -3.42 3.51
N ALA A 88 -11.36 -4.10 2.42
CA ALA A 88 -11.39 -5.55 2.32
C ALA A 88 -10.42 -6.22 3.31
N ALA A 89 -9.22 -5.67 3.46
CA ALA A 89 -8.21 -6.18 4.38
C ALA A 89 -8.66 -6.06 5.85
N LEU A 90 -9.25 -4.91 6.24
CA LEU A 90 -9.75 -4.71 7.60
C LEU A 90 -10.94 -5.63 7.90
N ALA A 91 -11.88 -5.77 6.96
CA ALA A 91 -12.99 -6.70 7.08
C ALA A 91 -12.49 -8.14 7.31
N LEU A 92 -11.50 -8.59 6.52
CA LEU A 92 -10.92 -9.91 6.65
C LEU A 92 -10.17 -10.09 7.98
N ALA A 93 -9.39 -9.11 8.41
CA ALA A 93 -8.67 -9.15 9.68
C ALA A 93 -9.63 -9.21 10.88
N ALA A 94 -10.66 -8.37 10.87
CA ALA A 94 -11.71 -8.36 11.89
C ALA A 94 -12.46 -9.71 11.95
N ARG A 95 -12.85 -10.26 10.79
CA ARG A 95 -13.45 -11.61 10.71
C ARG A 95 -12.55 -12.68 11.31
N THR A 96 -11.23 -12.60 11.04
CA THR A 96 -10.27 -13.59 11.56
C THR A 96 -10.17 -13.53 13.09
N ARG A 97 -10.31 -12.34 13.68
CA ARG A 97 -10.35 -12.15 15.14
C ARG A 97 -11.74 -12.38 15.75
N GLY A 98 -12.80 -12.49 14.94
CA GLY A 98 -14.18 -12.66 15.40
C GLY A 98 -14.82 -11.37 15.94
N ILE A 99 -14.40 -10.19 15.43
CA ILE A 99 -14.90 -8.88 15.85
C ILE A 99 -15.69 -8.18 14.75
N ALA A 100 -16.52 -7.21 15.12
CA ALA A 100 -17.28 -6.40 14.18
C ALA A 100 -16.37 -5.47 13.35
N ALA A 101 -16.71 -5.29 12.06
CA ALA A 101 -16.07 -4.32 11.19
C ALA A 101 -17.12 -3.46 10.48
N HIS A 102 -16.92 -2.16 10.49
CA HIS A 102 -17.70 -1.17 9.75
C HIS A 102 -16.84 -0.54 8.67
N VAL A 103 -17.30 -0.56 7.41
CA VAL A 103 -16.56 0.01 6.30
C VAL A 103 -17.41 1.05 5.59
N VAL A 104 -16.97 2.30 5.62
CA VAL A 104 -17.60 3.41 4.93
C VAL A 104 -17.09 3.47 3.49
N VAL A 105 -18.02 3.48 2.54
CA VAL A 105 -17.73 3.53 1.10
C VAL A 105 -18.48 4.69 0.45
N PRO A 106 -17.90 5.36 -0.57
CA PRO A 106 -18.64 6.39 -1.30
C PRO A 106 -19.73 5.78 -2.16
N ALA A 107 -20.83 6.50 -2.36
CA ALA A 107 -21.84 6.18 -3.37
C ALA A 107 -21.18 6.01 -4.74
N GLY A 108 -21.54 4.95 -5.46
CA GLY A 108 -20.95 4.63 -6.75
C GLY A 108 -19.59 3.90 -6.68
N ALA A 109 -19.17 3.44 -5.51
CA ALA A 109 -17.96 2.59 -5.39
C ALA A 109 -18.07 1.33 -6.26
N VAL A 110 -16.92 0.83 -6.75
CA VAL A 110 -16.84 -0.35 -7.62
C VAL A 110 -17.49 -1.55 -6.96
N ARG A 111 -18.52 -2.11 -7.61
CA ARG A 111 -19.39 -3.15 -7.04
C ARG A 111 -18.62 -4.41 -6.63
N SER A 112 -17.65 -4.86 -7.43
CA SER A 112 -16.82 -6.03 -7.13
C SER A 112 -16.02 -5.84 -5.84
N LYS A 113 -15.46 -4.65 -5.60
CA LYS A 113 -14.72 -4.31 -4.37
C LYS A 113 -15.62 -4.26 -3.14
N VAL A 114 -16.81 -3.65 -3.27
CA VAL A 114 -17.81 -3.61 -2.19
C VAL A 114 -18.33 -5.02 -1.87
N ALA A 115 -18.55 -5.86 -2.86
CA ALA A 115 -18.93 -7.25 -2.68
C ALA A 115 -17.87 -8.05 -1.90
N ALA A 116 -16.60 -7.84 -2.17
CA ALA A 116 -15.51 -8.46 -1.42
C ALA A 116 -15.53 -8.07 0.07
N ILE A 117 -15.75 -6.78 0.38
CA ILE A 117 -15.88 -6.28 1.76
C ILE A 117 -17.04 -6.98 2.49
N ARG A 118 -18.22 -7.09 1.84
CA ARG A 118 -19.38 -7.80 2.40
C ARG A 118 -19.12 -9.29 2.59
N THR A 119 -18.44 -9.94 1.64
CA THR A 119 -18.06 -11.36 1.72
C THR A 119 -17.16 -11.64 2.92
N TYR A 120 -16.33 -10.68 3.32
CA TYR A 120 -15.52 -10.77 4.53
C TYR A 120 -16.29 -10.45 5.82
N GLY A 121 -17.61 -10.16 5.74
CA GLY A 121 -18.49 -10.04 6.88
C GLY A 121 -18.58 -8.62 7.49
N ALA A 122 -18.03 -7.61 6.84
CA ALA A 122 -18.16 -6.24 7.32
C ALA A 122 -19.55 -5.64 7.00
N THR A 123 -20.02 -4.78 7.90
CA THR A 123 -21.17 -3.90 7.66
C THR A 123 -20.71 -2.72 6.79
N VAL A 124 -21.26 -2.61 5.59
CA VAL A 124 -20.95 -1.54 4.65
C VAL A 124 -21.92 -0.37 4.84
N HIS A 125 -21.37 0.82 5.00
CA HIS A 125 -22.09 2.09 5.10
C HIS A 125 -21.79 2.97 3.91
N GLU A 126 -22.80 3.36 3.16
CA GLU A 126 -22.66 4.19 1.97
C GLU A 126 -22.85 5.68 2.32
N CYS A 127 -21.98 6.56 1.80
CA CYS A 127 -22.01 8.00 2.03
C CYS A 127 -21.85 8.79 0.72
N ALA A 128 -21.98 10.12 0.79
CA ALA A 128 -21.67 10.99 -0.34
C ALA A 128 -20.20 10.82 -0.80
N PRO A 129 -19.90 11.00 -2.11
CA PRO A 129 -18.58 10.68 -2.69
C PRO A 129 -17.52 11.77 -2.41
N THR A 130 -17.46 12.28 -1.17
CA THR A 130 -16.47 13.26 -0.73
C THR A 130 -15.65 12.72 0.44
N GLN A 131 -14.41 13.21 0.61
CA GLN A 131 -13.58 12.82 1.74
C GLN A 131 -14.24 13.22 3.07
N ALA A 132 -14.75 14.44 3.15
CA ALA A 132 -15.42 14.93 4.36
C ALA A 132 -16.61 14.06 4.79
N ALA A 133 -17.43 13.58 3.83
CA ALA A 133 -18.55 12.70 4.14
C ALA A 133 -18.10 11.32 4.64
N ARG A 134 -17.01 10.77 4.08
CA ARG A 134 -16.41 9.52 4.54
C ARG A 134 -15.88 9.64 5.96
N ASP A 135 -15.16 10.71 6.25
CA ASP A 135 -14.58 10.97 7.57
C ASP A 135 -15.67 11.19 8.62
N ALA A 136 -16.68 12.02 8.29
CA ALA A 136 -17.81 12.30 9.19
C ALA A 136 -18.61 11.03 9.52
N MET A 137 -18.91 10.20 8.53
CA MET A 137 -19.66 8.96 8.76
C MET A 137 -18.83 7.94 9.56
N ALA A 138 -17.53 7.80 9.29
CA ALA A 138 -16.67 6.91 10.06
C ALA A 138 -16.56 7.37 11.52
N ALA A 139 -16.46 8.67 11.76
CA ALA A 139 -16.44 9.25 13.10
C ALA A 139 -17.77 9.02 13.85
N ASP A 140 -18.93 9.23 13.19
CA ASP A 140 -20.24 8.97 13.77
C ASP A 140 -20.41 7.50 14.18
N ILE A 141 -19.99 6.55 13.31
CA ILE A 141 -20.04 5.13 13.62
C ILE A 141 -19.14 4.83 14.82
N GLY A 142 -17.91 5.35 14.84
CA GLY A 142 -17.00 5.18 15.97
C GLY A 142 -17.58 5.70 17.30
N GLN A 143 -18.25 6.86 17.28
CA GLN A 143 -18.89 7.41 18.46
C GLN A 143 -20.06 6.56 18.96
N ARG A 144 -20.92 6.07 18.05
CA ARG A 144 -22.11 5.27 18.42
C ARG A 144 -21.77 3.85 18.88
N THR A 145 -20.75 3.23 18.30
CA THR A 145 -20.41 1.83 18.55
C THR A 145 -19.24 1.64 19.50
N GLY A 146 -18.41 2.68 19.66
CA GLY A 146 -17.11 2.59 20.32
C GLY A 146 -16.03 1.94 19.45
N ALA A 147 -16.34 1.59 18.17
CA ALA A 147 -15.41 0.96 17.25
C ALA A 147 -14.18 1.85 17.00
N ARG A 148 -12.98 1.24 17.06
CA ARG A 148 -11.74 1.95 16.82
C ARG A 148 -11.59 2.30 15.34
N MET A 149 -11.33 3.58 15.05
CA MET A 149 -10.96 4.02 13.71
C MET A 149 -9.59 3.45 13.31
N VAL A 150 -9.53 2.76 12.18
CA VAL A 150 -8.30 2.26 11.57
C VAL A 150 -8.10 2.97 10.24
N HIS A 151 -7.26 4.02 10.27
CA HIS A 151 -7.01 4.84 9.09
C HIS A 151 -6.18 4.06 8.04
N PRO A 152 -6.50 4.14 6.74
CA PRO A 152 -5.90 3.30 5.69
C PRO A 152 -4.37 3.39 5.54
N PHE A 153 -3.74 4.46 6.04
CA PHE A 153 -2.31 4.71 5.84
C PHE A 153 -1.64 5.64 6.87
N THR A 154 -2.38 6.33 7.75
CA THR A 154 -1.78 7.20 8.80
C THR A 154 -1.81 6.59 10.19
N ASP A 155 -2.56 5.52 10.41
CA ASP A 155 -2.56 4.79 11.67
C ASP A 155 -1.17 4.17 11.91
N PRO A 156 -0.50 4.46 13.07
CA PRO A 156 0.83 3.92 13.36
C PRO A 156 0.91 2.40 13.31
N ALA A 157 -0.13 1.70 13.77
CA ALA A 157 -0.18 0.24 13.70
C ALA A 157 -0.30 -0.26 12.26
N VAL A 158 -1.00 0.49 11.39
CA VAL A 158 -1.07 0.18 9.96
C VAL A 158 0.30 0.38 9.31
N ILE A 159 0.96 1.51 9.53
CA ILE A 159 2.29 1.79 8.99
C ILE A 159 3.29 0.70 9.41
N ALA A 160 3.35 0.38 10.71
CA ALA A 160 4.23 -0.67 11.24
C ALA A 160 3.95 -2.04 10.60
N GLY A 161 2.67 -2.40 10.45
CA GLY A 161 2.29 -3.65 9.79
C GLY A 161 2.71 -3.70 8.31
N GLN A 162 2.60 -2.58 7.56
CA GLN A 162 3.04 -2.50 6.17
C GLN A 162 4.56 -2.65 6.04
N GLY A 163 5.33 -2.12 6.99
CA GLY A 163 6.79 -2.23 7.01
C GLY A 163 7.30 -3.67 7.10
N THR A 164 6.46 -4.62 7.56
CA THR A 164 6.84 -6.04 7.62
C THR A 164 7.09 -6.64 6.24
N ALA A 165 6.52 -6.08 5.15
CA ALA A 165 6.79 -6.54 3.79
C ALA A 165 8.25 -6.27 3.38
N ALA A 166 8.74 -5.06 3.64
CA ALA A 166 10.14 -4.71 3.39
C ALA A 166 11.09 -5.45 4.34
N LEU A 167 10.69 -5.63 5.62
CA LEU A 167 11.48 -6.40 6.58
C LEU A 167 11.69 -7.85 6.12
N GLU A 168 10.65 -8.52 5.60
CA GLU A 168 10.77 -9.86 5.01
C GLU A 168 11.68 -9.86 3.78
N LEU A 169 11.51 -8.89 2.86
CA LEU A 169 12.30 -8.77 1.64
C LEU A 169 13.80 -8.59 1.95
N ILE A 170 14.14 -7.70 2.90
CA ILE A 170 15.52 -7.47 3.35
C ILE A 170 16.14 -8.74 3.92
N ARG A 171 15.39 -9.50 4.72
CA ARG A 171 15.85 -10.74 5.34
C ARG A 171 16.05 -11.88 4.33
N GLU A 172 15.14 -11.98 3.36
CA GLU A 172 15.13 -13.06 2.37
C GLU A 172 16.23 -12.90 1.32
N VAL A 173 16.43 -11.67 0.81
CA VAL A 173 17.37 -11.41 -0.28
C VAL A 173 18.77 -11.09 0.24
N GLY A 174 18.88 -10.23 1.25
CA GLY A 174 20.15 -9.69 1.73
C GLY A 174 20.88 -8.85 0.67
N GLY A 175 21.64 -7.85 1.09
CA GLY A 175 22.47 -7.03 0.20
C GLY A 175 21.70 -6.32 -0.92
N LEU A 176 20.48 -5.86 -0.66
CA LEU A 176 19.77 -4.96 -1.54
C LEU A 176 20.38 -3.56 -1.50
N ASP A 177 20.40 -2.87 -2.63
CA ASP A 177 20.82 -1.48 -2.74
C ASP A 177 19.60 -0.53 -2.68
N ILE A 178 18.48 -0.94 -3.29
CA ILE A 178 17.27 -0.12 -3.42
C ILE A 178 16.04 -0.97 -3.13
N ILE A 179 15.04 -0.36 -2.45
CA ILE A 179 13.68 -0.91 -2.36
C ILE A 179 12.72 0.09 -2.99
N VAL A 180 11.89 -0.37 -3.93
CA VAL A 180 10.87 0.43 -4.59
C VAL A 180 9.48 0.01 -4.14
N THR A 181 8.67 0.98 -3.73
CA THR A 181 7.27 0.76 -3.35
C THR A 181 6.33 1.74 -4.04
N PRO A 182 5.08 1.36 -4.36
CA PRO A 182 4.12 2.34 -4.86
C PRO A 182 3.73 3.35 -3.78
N VAL A 183 3.46 4.60 -4.19
CA VAL A 183 3.06 5.69 -3.31
C VAL A 183 1.65 6.17 -3.65
N GLY A 184 0.78 6.15 -2.65
CA GLY A 184 -0.48 6.89 -2.55
C GLY A 184 -0.46 7.59 -1.19
N GLY A 185 -1.36 7.27 -0.25
CA GLY A 185 -1.35 7.86 1.09
C GLY A 185 -0.07 7.64 1.94
N GLY A 186 0.89 6.86 1.46
CA GLY A 186 2.26 6.76 1.99
C GLY A 186 2.52 5.66 3.02
N GLY A 187 1.51 4.88 3.45
CA GLY A 187 1.71 3.91 4.55
C GLY A 187 2.71 2.78 4.25
N LEU A 188 2.76 2.28 2.99
CA LEU A 188 3.72 1.23 2.61
C LEU A 188 5.15 1.78 2.51
N VAL A 189 5.33 2.89 1.81
CA VAL A 189 6.66 3.50 1.65
C VAL A 189 7.24 3.95 2.99
N SER A 190 6.42 4.52 3.88
CA SER A 190 6.84 4.92 5.24
C SER A 190 7.25 3.71 6.08
N GLY A 191 6.43 2.65 6.09
CA GLY A 191 6.81 1.42 6.79
C GLY A 191 8.07 0.78 6.22
N SER A 192 8.28 0.84 4.90
CA SER A 192 9.48 0.34 4.24
C SER A 192 10.72 1.16 4.60
N ALA A 193 10.61 2.50 4.67
CA ALA A 193 11.70 3.38 5.08
C ALA A 193 12.13 3.09 6.53
N LEU A 194 11.17 2.89 7.44
CA LEU A 194 11.45 2.52 8.82
C LEU A 194 12.12 1.14 8.93
N ALA A 195 11.67 0.16 8.15
CA ALA A 195 12.27 -1.17 8.12
C ALA A 195 13.72 -1.12 7.63
N VAL A 196 14.00 -0.32 6.61
CA VAL A 196 15.34 -0.08 6.08
C VAL A 196 16.21 0.62 7.13
N ALA A 197 15.75 1.70 7.72
CA ALA A 197 16.50 2.45 8.73
C ALA A 197 16.92 1.56 9.92
N GLY A 198 16.04 0.64 10.33
CA GLY A 198 16.33 -0.30 11.41
C GLY A 198 17.12 -1.55 11.02
N SER A 199 17.36 -1.78 9.71
CA SER A 199 18.08 -2.99 9.25
C SER A 199 19.58 -2.94 9.44
N GLY A 200 20.14 -1.75 9.67
CA GLY A 200 21.60 -1.54 9.70
C GLY A 200 22.27 -1.66 8.32
N GLN A 201 21.50 -1.83 7.24
CA GLN A 201 21.99 -1.92 5.86
C GLN A 201 21.86 -0.57 5.14
N ARG A 202 22.72 -0.33 4.15
CA ARG A 202 22.64 0.88 3.31
C ARG A 202 21.73 0.60 2.12
N ILE A 203 20.44 0.78 2.32
CA ILE A 203 19.43 0.58 1.30
C ILE A 203 18.71 1.91 1.07
N HIS A 204 18.51 2.30 -0.19
CA HIS A 204 17.71 3.47 -0.54
C HIS A 204 16.25 3.08 -0.74
N VAL A 205 15.33 3.86 -0.20
CA VAL A 205 13.90 3.65 -0.45
C VAL A 205 13.42 4.64 -1.49
N ILE A 206 12.82 4.12 -2.56
CA ILE A 206 12.25 4.92 -3.64
C ILE A 206 10.75 4.66 -3.73
N GLY A 207 9.97 5.74 -3.78
CA GLY A 207 8.55 5.70 -4.05
C GLY A 207 8.28 5.79 -5.55
N ALA A 208 7.37 4.96 -6.07
CA ALA A 208 6.85 5.08 -7.44
C ALA A 208 5.44 5.64 -7.39
N GLU A 209 5.21 6.82 -7.97
CA GLU A 209 3.96 7.54 -7.92
C GLU A 209 3.41 7.81 -9.33
N PRO A 210 2.10 7.65 -9.60
CA PRO A 210 1.54 8.01 -10.90
C PRO A 210 1.54 9.53 -11.09
N SER A 211 1.99 10.00 -12.25
CA SER A 211 2.06 11.43 -12.58
C SER A 211 0.69 12.13 -12.53
N GLY A 212 -0.40 11.39 -12.74
CA GLY A 212 -1.76 11.89 -12.57
C GLY A 212 -2.22 12.02 -11.12
N ALA A 213 -1.38 11.67 -10.13
CA ALA A 213 -1.63 11.83 -8.70
C ALA A 213 -0.32 12.10 -7.95
N ALA A 214 0.46 13.09 -8.40
CA ALA A 214 1.85 13.36 -8.03
C ALA A 214 1.99 14.23 -6.76
N ASP A 215 1.16 14.03 -5.76
CA ASP A 215 1.14 14.88 -4.57
C ASP A 215 2.30 14.62 -3.62
N ALA A 216 2.78 13.39 -3.48
CA ALA A 216 3.93 13.09 -2.65
C ALA A 216 5.22 13.66 -3.26
N TYR A 217 5.42 13.49 -4.57
CA TYR A 217 6.53 14.10 -5.30
C TYR A 217 6.56 15.62 -5.12
N GLU A 218 5.43 16.29 -5.38
CA GLU A 218 5.32 17.73 -5.24
C GLU A 218 5.48 18.20 -3.79
N SER A 219 4.98 17.43 -2.82
CA SER A 219 5.14 17.73 -1.40
C SER A 219 6.61 17.72 -0.98
N LEU A 220 7.35 16.71 -1.38
CA LEU A 220 8.78 16.58 -1.09
C LEU A 220 9.58 17.71 -1.77
N ARG A 221 9.29 17.99 -3.04
CA ARG A 221 9.94 19.07 -3.81
C ARG A 221 9.72 20.44 -3.19
N ARG A 222 8.52 20.73 -2.68
CA ARG A 222 8.15 22.00 -2.05
C ARG A 222 8.57 22.10 -0.59
N GLY A 223 8.87 20.98 0.06
CA GLY A 223 9.10 20.91 1.50
C GLY A 223 7.85 21.11 2.36
N SER A 224 6.65 21.09 1.74
CA SER A 224 5.35 21.22 2.40
C SER A 224 4.31 20.36 1.70
N ARG A 225 3.39 19.76 2.48
CA ARG A 225 2.42 18.83 1.97
C ARG A 225 1.40 19.49 1.04
N VAL A 226 1.17 18.87 -0.13
CA VAL A 226 0.04 19.17 -1.02
C VAL A 226 -1.20 18.52 -0.42
N LEU A 227 -2.22 19.30 -0.14
CA LEU A 227 -3.43 18.85 0.59
C LEU A 227 -4.53 18.38 -0.35
N GLU A 228 -4.59 18.94 -1.55
CA GLU A 228 -5.67 18.68 -2.50
C GLU A 228 -5.10 18.42 -3.89
N ILE A 229 -5.57 17.36 -4.50
CA ILE A 229 -5.36 17.01 -5.91
C ILE A 229 -6.66 16.49 -6.50
N VAL A 230 -6.78 16.60 -7.81
CA VAL A 230 -7.78 15.85 -8.58
C VAL A 230 -7.05 14.71 -9.28
N PRO A 231 -7.07 13.49 -8.71
CA PRO A 231 -6.29 12.39 -9.27
C PRO A 231 -6.89 11.93 -10.61
N ASP A 232 -6.04 11.88 -11.63
CA ASP A 232 -6.35 11.37 -12.97
C ASP A 232 -5.38 10.25 -13.33
N THR A 233 -5.68 9.04 -12.91
CA THR A 233 -4.84 7.85 -13.13
C THR A 233 -5.67 6.57 -13.05
N ILE A 234 -5.23 5.53 -13.76
CA ILE A 234 -5.75 4.16 -13.66
C ILE A 234 -5.35 3.47 -12.35
N CYS A 235 -4.38 4.01 -11.63
CA CYS A 235 -3.86 3.47 -10.36
C CYS A 235 -4.81 3.78 -9.20
N ASP A 236 -5.95 3.12 -9.15
CA ASP A 236 -7.03 3.40 -8.19
C ASP A 236 -6.61 3.29 -6.71
N GLY A 237 -5.62 2.46 -6.40
CA GLY A 237 -5.03 2.33 -5.06
C GLY A 237 -4.09 3.48 -4.65
N LEU A 238 -3.74 4.39 -5.59
CA LEU A 238 -2.76 5.46 -5.38
C LEU A 238 -3.35 6.88 -5.55
N ARG A 239 -4.68 7.03 -5.48
CA ARG A 239 -5.38 8.31 -5.63
C ARG A 239 -5.48 9.15 -4.35
N ALA A 240 -5.04 8.63 -3.22
CA ALA A 240 -5.10 9.34 -1.95
C ALA A 240 -3.87 10.22 -1.76
N THR A 241 -4.05 11.46 -1.31
CA THR A 241 -2.94 12.34 -0.95
C THR A 241 -2.13 11.77 0.22
N ILE A 242 -0.84 12.06 0.22
CA ILE A 242 0.07 11.61 1.28
C ILE A 242 -0.38 12.11 2.66
N GLY A 243 -0.42 11.19 3.63
CA GLY A 243 -0.74 11.52 5.02
C GLY A 243 0.33 12.39 5.68
N GLN A 244 -0.05 13.22 6.67
CA GLN A 244 0.91 14.08 7.39
C GLN A 244 2.05 13.27 8.02
N PRO A 245 1.80 12.19 8.81
CA PRO A 245 2.89 11.41 9.39
C PRO A 245 3.77 10.76 8.33
N ASN A 246 3.19 10.34 7.21
CA ASN A 246 3.93 9.71 6.12
C ASN A 246 4.85 10.71 5.40
N PHE A 247 4.37 11.93 5.15
CA PHE A 247 5.20 13.00 4.59
C PHE A 247 6.42 13.30 5.47
N GLU A 248 6.22 13.35 6.79
CA GLU A 248 7.32 13.57 7.75
C GLU A 248 8.32 12.40 7.74
N LEU A 249 7.83 11.15 7.68
CA LEU A 249 8.67 9.97 7.58
C LEU A 249 9.48 9.94 6.28
N LEU A 250 8.85 10.26 5.14
CA LEU A 250 9.56 10.31 3.87
C LEU A 250 10.71 11.32 3.89
N ARG A 251 10.47 12.50 4.48
CA ARG A 251 11.51 13.53 4.64
C ARG A 251 12.62 13.10 5.61
N ALA A 252 12.23 12.52 6.74
CA ALA A 252 13.19 12.11 7.78
C ALA A 252 14.14 11.00 7.30
N HIS A 253 13.68 10.17 6.36
CA HIS A 253 14.44 9.03 5.82
C HIS A 253 14.92 9.25 4.37
N ASP A 254 14.90 10.49 3.89
CA ASP A 254 15.40 10.88 2.57
C ASP A 254 14.85 10.03 1.41
N VAL A 255 13.55 9.74 1.48
CA VAL A 255 12.86 8.94 0.46
C VAL A 255 12.70 9.76 -0.80
N GLN A 256 13.23 9.26 -1.92
CA GLN A 256 12.99 9.82 -3.24
C GLN A 256 11.67 9.30 -3.81
N VAL A 257 10.93 10.15 -4.54
CA VAL A 257 9.74 9.73 -5.30
C VAL A 257 9.99 9.95 -6.79
N LEU A 258 9.73 8.91 -7.60
CA LEU A 258 9.82 8.93 -9.05
C LEU A 258 8.42 8.84 -9.66
N LEU A 259 8.18 9.62 -10.71
CA LEU A 259 6.91 9.67 -11.41
C LEU A 259 6.88 8.74 -12.62
N VAL A 260 5.73 8.10 -12.83
CA VAL A 260 5.41 7.29 -14.01
C VAL A 260 4.03 7.65 -14.54
N ASP A 261 3.81 7.54 -15.84
CA ASP A 261 2.48 7.72 -16.40
C ASP A 261 1.69 6.41 -16.53
N ASP A 262 0.41 6.53 -16.89
CA ASP A 262 -0.49 5.39 -17.01
C ASP A 262 -0.11 4.44 -18.15
N ALA A 263 0.46 4.96 -19.25
CA ALA A 263 0.90 4.13 -20.37
C ALA A 263 2.12 3.28 -20.00
N GLU A 264 3.10 3.88 -19.31
CA GLU A 264 4.26 3.20 -18.75
C GLU A 264 3.85 2.14 -17.73
N THR A 265 2.89 2.48 -16.88
CA THR A 265 2.32 1.57 -15.87
C THR A 265 1.64 0.37 -16.53
N MET A 266 0.83 0.59 -17.57
CA MET A 266 0.18 -0.51 -18.31
C MET A 266 1.19 -1.39 -19.04
N ALA A 267 2.23 -0.81 -19.64
CA ALA A 267 3.30 -1.56 -20.28
C ALA A 267 4.07 -2.43 -19.27
N ALA A 268 4.40 -1.89 -18.11
CA ALA A 268 5.05 -2.61 -17.02
C ALA A 268 4.15 -3.75 -16.47
N MET A 269 2.85 -3.49 -16.27
CA MET A 269 1.88 -4.50 -15.84
C MET A 269 1.83 -5.69 -16.81
N ARG A 270 1.78 -5.41 -18.12
CA ARG A 270 1.83 -6.43 -19.16
C ARG A 270 3.11 -7.26 -19.09
N LEU A 271 4.27 -6.62 -18.92
CA LEU A 271 5.55 -7.32 -18.75
C LEU A 271 5.55 -8.25 -17.53
N VAL A 272 5.01 -7.82 -16.39
CA VAL A 272 4.87 -8.68 -15.22
C VAL A 272 4.00 -9.90 -15.54
N TRP A 273 2.83 -9.71 -16.15
CA TRP A 273 1.95 -10.82 -16.51
C TRP A 273 2.62 -11.79 -17.50
N GLU A 274 3.34 -11.25 -18.50
CA GLU A 274 4.00 -12.06 -19.53
C GLU A 274 5.28 -12.75 -19.05
N ARG A 275 6.07 -12.14 -18.16
CA ARG A 275 7.40 -12.63 -17.77
C ARG A 275 7.40 -13.37 -16.44
N LEU A 276 6.65 -12.88 -15.44
CA LEU A 276 6.51 -13.55 -14.14
C LEU A 276 5.31 -14.50 -14.07
N LYS A 277 4.34 -14.42 -15.02
CA LYS A 277 3.12 -15.24 -15.06
C LYS A 277 2.21 -15.04 -13.86
N ILE A 278 2.20 -13.83 -13.31
CA ILE A 278 1.41 -13.42 -12.15
C ILE A 278 0.50 -12.25 -12.49
N LEU A 279 -0.67 -12.22 -11.85
CA LEU A 279 -1.66 -11.17 -12.01
C LEU A 279 -1.43 -10.08 -10.97
N ILE A 280 -1.24 -8.84 -11.42
CA ILE A 280 -1.13 -7.65 -10.56
C ILE A 280 -2.07 -6.55 -11.04
N GLU A 281 -2.46 -5.64 -10.13
CA GLU A 281 -3.25 -4.45 -10.42
C GLU A 281 -2.38 -3.29 -10.95
N PRO A 282 -2.95 -2.27 -11.63
CA PRO A 282 -2.18 -1.13 -12.15
C PRO A 282 -1.34 -0.42 -11.09
N SER A 283 -1.92 -0.13 -9.93
CA SER A 283 -1.22 0.49 -8.80
C SER A 283 0.07 -0.25 -8.39
N CYS A 284 0.09 -1.56 -8.57
CA CYS A 284 1.24 -2.41 -8.28
C CYS A 284 2.34 -2.26 -9.33
N ALA A 285 1.98 -2.03 -10.60
CA ALA A 285 2.91 -2.02 -11.72
C ALA A 285 3.81 -0.77 -11.76
N THR A 286 3.46 0.29 -11.03
CA THR A 286 4.22 1.54 -10.97
C THR A 286 5.68 1.33 -10.57
N VAL A 287 5.98 0.34 -9.73
CA VAL A 287 7.36 0.06 -9.27
C VAL A 287 8.24 -0.44 -10.42
N LEU A 288 7.74 -1.32 -11.29
CA LEU A 288 8.51 -1.75 -12.48
C LEU A 288 8.52 -0.65 -13.54
N ALA A 289 7.45 0.11 -13.70
CA ALA A 289 7.41 1.26 -14.60
C ALA A 289 8.48 2.29 -14.23
N ALA A 290 8.67 2.58 -12.93
CA ALA A 290 9.72 3.48 -12.45
C ALA A 290 11.13 2.96 -12.80
N VAL A 291 11.39 1.67 -12.63
CA VAL A 291 12.69 1.08 -13.00
C VAL A 291 12.93 1.15 -14.51
N LEU A 292 11.91 0.89 -15.31
CA LEU A 292 12.03 0.94 -16.77
C LEU A 292 12.24 2.36 -17.32
N ARG A 293 11.58 3.35 -16.71
CA ARG A 293 11.69 4.76 -17.08
C ARG A 293 13.01 5.39 -16.67
N HIS A 294 13.46 5.10 -15.43
CA HIS A 294 14.63 5.74 -14.80
C HIS A 294 15.80 4.77 -14.66
N ARG A 295 16.13 4.06 -15.74
CA ARG A 295 17.17 3.01 -15.74
C ARG A 295 18.52 3.46 -15.18
N GLU A 296 18.86 4.72 -15.37
CA GLU A 296 20.11 5.33 -14.87
C GLU A 296 20.22 5.31 -13.35
N VAL A 297 19.08 5.27 -12.64
CA VAL A 297 19.02 5.18 -11.17
C VAL A 297 19.24 3.74 -10.70
N PHE A 298 18.86 2.76 -11.50
CA PHE A 298 18.74 1.36 -11.07
C PHE A 298 19.78 0.42 -11.67
N ALA A 299 20.37 0.78 -12.83
CA ALA A 299 21.32 -0.08 -13.52
C ALA A 299 22.55 -0.44 -12.64
N GLY A 300 22.89 -1.72 -12.59
CA GLY A 300 23.98 -2.26 -11.77
C GLY A 300 23.64 -2.47 -10.30
N HIS A 301 22.43 -2.16 -9.87
CA HIS A 301 21.97 -2.32 -8.48
C HIS A 301 21.10 -3.56 -8.28
N ARG A 302 21.04 -4.03 -7.03
CA ARG A 302 20.14 -5.07 -6.53
C ARG A 302 18.88 -4.40 -5.97
N VAL A 303 17.76 -4.55 -6.69
CA VAL A 303 16.54 -3.76 -6.49
C VAL A 303 15.38 -4.63 -6.04
N GLY A 304 14.89 -4.41 -4.84
CA GLY A 304 13.66 -5.01 -4.32
C GLY A 304 12.42 -4.22 -4.78
N LEU A 305 11.47 -4.88 -5.41
CA LEU A 305 10.21 -4.29 -5.89
C LEU A 305 9.03 -4.89 -5.12
N VAL A 306 8.26 -4.06 -4.41
CA VAL A 306 7.07 -4.56 -3.70
C VAL A 306 5.87 -4.59 -4.65
N LEU A 307 5.48 -5.78 -5.10
CA LEU A 307 4.26 -6.01 -5.88
C LEU A 307 3.03 -5.97 -4.97
N SER A 308 2.50 -4.78 -4.76
CA SER A 308 1.61 -4.40 -3.67
C SER A 308 0.24 -5.06 -3.67
N GLY A 309 -0.31 -5.44 -4.84
CA GLY A 309 -1.64 -6.04 -4.94
C GLY A 309 -1.98 -6.58 -6.32
N GLY A 310 -3.02 -7.44 -6.35
CA GLY A 310 -3.52 -8.06 -7.57
C GLY A 310 -5.05 -7.99 -7.73
N ASN A 311 -5.73 -7.13 -6.97
CA ASN A 311 -7.19 -6.99 -7.00
C ASN A 311 -7.63 -6.12 -8.18
N VAL A 312 -7.57 -6.69 -9.38
CA VAL A 312 -7.92 -6.04 -10.64
C VAL A 312 -9.20 -6.64 -11.22
N ASP A 313 -10.04 -5.80 -11.82
CA ASP A 313 -11.15 -6.25 -12.63
C ASP A 313 -10.65 -6.48 -14.07
N LEU A 314 -10.66 -7.73 -14.51
CA LEU A 314 -10.12 -8.11 -15.81
C LEU A 314 -10.93 -7.51 -16.98
N ASP A 315 -12.21 -7.24 -16.77
CA ASP A 315 -13.08 -6.66 -17.79
C ASP A 315 -12.76 -5.17 -18.04
N GLU A 316 -12.12 -4.51 -17.06
CA GLU A 316 -11.69 -3.11 -17.18
C GLU A 316 -10.28 -2.96 -17.78
N ILE A 317 -9.48 -4.03 -17.87
CA ILE A 317 -8.11 -3.96 -18.37
C ILE A 317 -8.07 -4.01 -19.89
N ARG A 318 -7.54 -2.95 -20.50
CA ARG A 318 -7.29 -2.87 -21.94
C ARG A 318 -5.82 -2.54 -22.19
N PHE A 319 -5.06 -3.53 -22.62
CA PHE A 319 -3.72 -3.27 -23.15
C PHE A 319 -3.83 -2.63 -24.53
N ALA A 320 -3.05 -1.57 -24.79
CA ALA A 320 -2.93 -1.04 -26.13
C ALA A 320 -2.48 -2.17 -27.06
N THR A 321 -3.29 -2.49 -28.07
CA THR A 321 -2.86 -3.35 -29.18
C THR A 321 -1.79 -2.56 -29.91
N GLY A 322 -0.54 -3.02 -29.82
CA GLY A 322 0.56 -2.40 -30.55
C GLY A 322 0.15 -2.17 -32.01
N ALA A 323 0.46 -1.01 -32.53
CA ALA A 323 0.33 -0.75 -33.95
C ALA A 323 0.95 -1.94 -34.70
N SER A 324 0.19 -2.46 -35.66
CA SER A 324 0.58 -3.56 -36.56
C SER A 324 2.05 -3.51 -36.92
N ARG A 325 2.68 -4.66 -36.85
CA ARG A 325 4.06 -4.96 -37.25
C ARG A 325 4.43 -4.38 -38.59
#